data_33fa0317c9a8276a4564fb6e1fd1118b
#
_entry.id   33fa0317c9a8276a4564fb6e1fd1118b
#
_cell.length_a   1.000
_cell.length_b   1.000
_cell.length_c   1.000
_cell.angle_alpha   90.00
_cell.angle_beta   90.00
_cell.angle_gamma   90.00
#
_symmetry.space_group_name_H-M   'P 1'
#
loop_
_entity.id
_entity.type
_entity.pdbx_description
1 polymer ?
#
loop_
_entity_poly.entity_id
_entity_poly.type
_entity_poly.pdbx_seq_one_letter_code
_entity_poly.pdbx_strand_id
1 'polypeptide(L)'
;IVTPEQIYNEFSSGNPDVVAFRMLMKMLYDRAAGDENIAPKELLLFGDGSYLNNKGLLAQQGYNVMVFESNNSISPLSSYVSDDYYVCLDNNENGAASNKLDCGIGRIPASNASEAEAYVNKLKGYVAANTSPSGDAYCIGDETESSFGQWRNILTFISDDQDGDGLAFEQVHLETSDDMADSVAKYHPSYDLVKLYMDAFKQTVTPGGERYNEGAEAIKQRVQNGSLLVTYIGHGGHKGFAHE
;
A
#
# COMPACT_ATOMS: atom_id res chain seq x y z
N ILE A 1 14.83 14.28 9.15
CA ILE A 1 13.97 13.46 10.04
C ILE A 1 13.45 14.39 11.12
N VAL A 2 12.15 14.34 11.34
CA VAL A 2 11.44 15.11 12.38
C VAL A 2 10.56 14.15 13.17
N THR A 3 10.30 14.43 14.45
CA THR A 3 9.37 13.65 15.26
C THR A 3 7.97 14.27 15.23
N PRO A 4 6.92 13.49 15.51
CA PRO A 4 5.56 14.04 15.63
C PRO A 4 5.46 15.21 16.61
N GLU A 5 6.14 15.13 17.78
CA GLU A 5 6.13 16.19 18.78
C GLU A 5 6.75 17.50 18.25
N GLN A 6 7.82 17.41 17.45
CA GLN A 6 8.41 18.61 16.80
C GLN A 6 7.43 19.26 15.83
N ILE A 7 6.70 18.42 15.07
CA ILE A 7 5.68 18.90 14.13
C ILE A 7 4.52 19.55 14.89
N TYR A 8 4.02 18.90 15.95
CA TYR A 8 2.94 19.45 16.75
C TYR A 8 3.32 20.77 17.44
N ASN A 9 4.53 20.85 17.95
CA ASN A 9 5.00 22.09 18.59
C ASN A 9 5.05 23.27 17.61
N GLU A 10 5.45 23.03 16.38
CA GLU A 10 5.58 24.08 15.36
C GLU A 10 4.23 24.46 14.73
N PHE A 11 3.38 23.48 14.41
CA PHE A 11 2.21 23.71 13.55
C PHE A 11 0.86 23.61 14.29
N SER A 12 0.81 23.09 15.52
CA SER A 12 -0.45 22.91 16.27
C SER A 12 -0.34 23.24 17.76
N SER A 13 0.61 24.07 18.14
CA SER A 13 0.82 24.53 19.53
C SER A 13 0.98 23.34 20.51
N GLY A 14 1.64 22.28 20.09
CA GLY A 14 1.90 21.07 20.85
C GLY A 14 0.73 20.10 20.97
N ASN A 15 -0.38 20.36 20.29
CA ASN A 15 -1.50 19.41 20.29
C ASN A 15 -1.37 18.44 19.11
N PRO A 16 -1.60 17.12 19.34
CA PRO A 16 -1.71 16.16 18.24
C PRO A 16 -2.81 16.56 17.28
N ASP A 17 -2.43 16.79 16.02
CA ASP A 17 -3.33 17.21 14.96
C ASP A 17 -2.81 16.71 13.60
N VAL A 18 -3.65 16.04 12.84
CA VAL A 18 -3.33 15.54 11.49
C VAL A 18 -2.96 16.68 10.54
N VAL A 19 -3.56 17.87 10.74
CA VAL A 19 -3.28 19.05 9.91
C VAL A 19 -1.83 19.50 10.05
N ALA A 20 -1.20 19.29 11.20
CA ALA A 20 0.18 19.70 11.45
C ALA A 20 1.17 19.04 10.48
N PHE A 21 0.98 17.77 10.15
CA PHE A 21 1.82 17.05 9.16
C PHE A 21 1.66 17.65 7.76
N ARG A 22 0.42 17.91 7.35
CA ARG A 22 0.15 18.56 6.07
C ARG A 22 0.74 19.97 6.01
N MET A 23 0.67 20.73 7.10
CA MET A 23 1.24 22.09 7.18
C MET A 23 2.76 22.09 7.03
N LEU A 24 3.46 21.11 7.59
CA LEU A 24 4.89 20.93 7.37
C LEU A 24 5.20 20.73 5.87
N MET A 25 4.49 19.79 5.23
CA MET A 25 4.69 19.48 3.82
C MET A 25 4.33 20.67 2.93
N LYS A 26 3.21 21.33 3.23
CA LYS A 26 2.78 22.54 2.51
C LYS A 26 3.79 23.68 2.64
N MET A 27 4.35 23.90 3.81
CA MET A 27 5.41 24.90 3.99
C MET A 27 6.61 24.62 3.10
N LEU A 28 7.04 23.36 2.98
CA LEU A 28 8.14 22.98 2.11
C LEU A 28 7.78 23.15 0.63
N TYR A 29 6.58 22.75 0.25
CA TYR A 29 6.05 22.90 -1.10
C TYR A 29 5.95 24.36 -1.53
N ASP A 30 5.35 25.22 -0.69
CA ASP A 30 5.21 26.64 -0.97
C ASP A 30 6.58 27.36 -1.05
N ARG A 31 7.54 26.98 -0.21
CA ARG A 31 8.91 27.51 -0.26
C ARG A 31 9.67 27.12 -1.52
N ALA A 32 9.34 25.98 -2.11
CA ALA A 32 9.93 25.56 -3.37
C ALA A 32 9.48 26.45 -4.54
N ALA A 33 8.32 27.10 -4.44
CA ALA A 33 7.80 28.06 -5.42
C ALA A 33 7.82 27.51 -6.87
N GLY A 34 7.57 26.22 -7.04
CA GLY A 34 7.59 25.53 -8.33
C GLY A 34 8.96 25.02 -8.78
N ASP A 35 10.01 25.20 -7.99
CA ASP A 35 11.31 24.57 -8.28
C ASP A 35 11.30 23.11 -7.87
N GLU A 36 11.22 22.24 -8.86
CA GLU A 36 11.18 20.78 -8.68
C GLU A 36 12.45 20.22 -8.01
N ASN A 37 13.58 20.92 -8.02
CA ASN A 37 14.81 20.43 -7.41
C ASN A 37 14.80 20.52 -5.88
N ILE A 38 14.00 21.44 -5.32
CA ILE A 38 13.89 21.67 -3.88
C ILE A 38 12.51 21.34 -3.32
N ALA A 39 11.52 21.09 -4.18
CA ALA A 39 10.20 20.62 -3.76
C ALA A 39 10.31 19.24 -3.07
N PRO A 40 9.48 18.97 -2.04
CA PRO A 40 9.45 17.68 -1.43
C PRO A 40 9.06 16.61 -2.46
N LYS A 41 9.83 15.53 -2.53
CA LYS A 41 9.59 14.42 -3.47
C LYS A 41 8.80 13.30 -2.83
N GLU A 42 9.06 13.04 -1.57
CA GLU A 42 8.51 11.91 -0.84
C GLU A 42 8.34 12.23 0.63
N LEU A 43 7.29 11.70 1.22
CA LEU A 43 7.04 11.69 2.66
C LEU A 43 7.00 10.24 3.16
N LEU A 44 7.88 9.91 4.09
CA LEU A 44 7.82 8.63 4.80
C LEU A 44 7.28 8.84 6.21
N LEU A 45 6.15 8.22 6.50
CA LEU A 45 5.59 8.11 7.84
C LEU A 45 6.12 6.81 8.47
N PHE A 46 6.99 6.95 9.46
CA PHE A 46 7.56 5.80 10.14
C PHE A 46 6.92 5.63 11.51
N GLY A 47 5.89 4.83 11.57
CA GLY A 47 5.05 4.54 12.73
C GLY A 47 3.69 4.03 12.30
N ASP A 48 3.08 3.19 13.14
CA ASP A 48 1.75 2.66 12.90
C ASP A 48 0.71 3.79 12.95
N GLY A 49 -0.45 3.54 12.35
CA GLY A 49 -1.61 4.41 12.41
C GLY A 49 -2.69 3.82 13.32
N SER A 50 -3.54 4.67 13.85
CA SER A 50 -4.70 4.22 14.60
C SER A 50 -5.93 4.98 14.13
N TYR A 51 -7.01 4.27 13.86
CA TYR A 51 -8.32 4.86 13.62
C TYR A 51 -8.81 5.72 14.81
N LEU A 52 -8.34 5.40 16.00
CA LEU A 52 -8.65 6.16 17.22
C LEU A 52 -7.57 7.22 17.46
N ASN A 53 -7.66 8.35 16.80
CA ASN A 53 -6.75 9.48 16.97
C ASN A 53 -6.86 10.17 18.36
N ASN A 54 -7.37 9.48 19.38
CA ASN A 54 -7.52 10.00 20.71
C ASN A 54 -6.16 10.06 21.42
N LYS A 55 -5.82 11.23 21.96
CA LYS A 55 -4.55 11.51 22.65
C LYS A 55 -4.21 10.49 23.75
N GLY A 56 -5.22 10.06 24.52
CA GLY A 56 -5.03 9.07 25.60
C GLY A 56 -4.70 7.67 25.06
N LEU A 57 -5.25 7.29 23.92
CA LEU A 57 -5.00 6.01 23.29
C LEU A 57 -3.67 6.01 22.52
N LEU A 58 -3.31 7.11 21.85
CA LEU A 58 -2.01 7.27 21.20
C LEU A 58 -0.86 7.11 22.20
N ALA A 59 -1.00 7.66 23.41
CA ALA A 59 0.00 7.52 24.48
C ALA A 59 0.13 6.07 24.98
N GLN A 60 -0.92 5.26 24.85
CA GLN A 60 -0.93 3.86 25.28
C GLN A 60 -0.47 2.88 24.19
N GLN A 61 -0.56 3.27 22.93
CA GLN A 61 -0.30 2.41 21.76
C GLN A 61 1.13 2.51 21.20
N GLY A 62 2.03 3.25 21.85
CA GLY A 62 3.43 3.33 21.45
C GLY A 62 3.69 4.32 20.31
N TYR A 63 4.45 3.92 19.29
CA TYR A 63 4.98 4.79 18.24
C TYR A 63 3.97 5.02 17.11
N ASN A 64 2.86 5.71 17.41
CA ASN A 64 1.84 5.98 16.41
C ASN A 64 2.06 7.34 15.74
N VAL A 65 1.88 7.36 14.41
CA VAL A 65 1.76 8.56 13.59
C VAL A 65 0.31 8.68 13.17
N MET A 66 -0.36 9.77 13.57
CA MET A 66 -1.79 9.96 13.28
C MET A 66 -2.13 9.70 11.81
N VAL A 67 -3.35 9.26 11.57
CA VAL A 67 -3.93 9.08 10.24
C VAL A 67 -5.03 10.12 10.02
N PHE A 68 -5.20 10.56 8.78
CA PHE A 68 -6.36 11.35 8.41
C PHE A 68 -7.59 10.42 8.30
N GLU A 69 -8.70 10.87 8.85
CA GLU A 69 -10.00 10.17 8.78
C GLU A 69 -10.96 10.95 7.87
N SER A 70 -11.68 10.22 7.02
CA SER A 70 -12.68 10.84 6.15
C SER A 70 -13.83 11.46 6.94
N ASN A 71 -14.53 12.43 6.33
CA ASN A 71 -15.69 13.08 6.94
C ASN A 71 -16.85 12.11 7.24
N ASN A 72 -16.84 10.93 6.63
CA ASN A 72 -17.85 9.90 6.79
C ASN A 72 -17.42 8.80 7.77
N SER A 73 -16.54 9.10 8.72
CA SER A 73 -15.93 8.12 9.63
C SER A 73 -16.93 7.31 10.50
N ILE A 74 -18.21 7.68 10.49
CA ILE A 74 -19.29 6.91 11.14
C ILE A 74 -19.95 5.90 10.19
N SER A 75 -19.77 6.05 8.87
CA SER A 75 -20.37 5.15 7.88
C SER A 75 -19.46 3.94 7.63
N PRO A 76 -19.91 2.70 7.89
CA PRO A 76 -19.09 1.51 7.62
C PRO A 76 -18.68 1.33 6.15
N LEU A 77 -19.44 1.91 5.22
CA LEU A 77 -19.20 1.79 3.78
C LEU A 77 -18.38 2.96 3.20
N SER A 78 -18.40 4.11 3.87
CA SER A 78 -17.78 5.34 3.35
C SER A 78 -16.63 5.84 4.23
N SER A 79 -16.41 5.19 5.35
CA SER A 79 -15.36 5.54 6.30
C SER A 79 -14.03 4.94 5.83
N TYR A 80 -13.03 5.78 5.76
CA TYR A 80 -11.67 5.34 5.44
C TYR A 80 -10.63 6.21 6.16
N VAL A 81 -9.47 5.66 6.35
CA VAL A 81 -8.25 6.38 6.74
C VAL A 81 -7.35 6.52 5.53
N SER A 82 -6.63 7.63 5.43
CA SER A 82 -5.73 7.87 4.32
C SER A 82 -4.52 8.67 4.77
N ASP A 83 -3.37 8.38 4.20
CA ASP A 83 -2.18 9.20 4.34
C ASP A 83 -2.07 10.25 3.22
N ASP A 84 -2.81 10.09 2.14
CA ASP A 84 -2.80 10.99 0.97
C ASP A 84 -3.06 12.46 1.34
N TYR A 85 -3.89 12.68 2.36
CA TYR A 85 -4.17 14.01 2.88
C TYR A 85 -2.93 14.85 3.17
N TYR A 86 -1.85 14.22 3.61
CA TYR A 86 -0.61 14.91 3.99
C TYR A 86 0.17 15.46 2.81
N VAL A 87 -0.13 15.01 1.62
CA VAL A 87 0.58 15.37 0.38
C VAL A 87 -0.33 15.92 -0.71
N CYS A 88 -1.60 16.21 -0.39
CA CYS A 88 -2.49 17.05 -1.20
C CYS A 88 -2.24 18.50 -0.80
N LEU A 89 -1.32 19.19 -1.48
CA LEU A 89 -0.72 20.44 -1.00
C LEU A 89 -1.27 21.69 -1.67
N ASP A 90 -2.08 21.57 -2.70
CA ASP A 90 -2.73 22.71 -3.33
C ASP A 90 -3.78 23.37 -2.40
N ASN A 91 -4.03 24.67 -2.62
CA ASN A 91 -4.83 25.48 -1.68
C ASN A 91 -6.27 25.02 -1.51
N ASN A 92 -6.85 24.36 -2.51
CA ASN A 92 -8.26 23.94 -2.52
C ASN A 92 -8.44 22.44 -2.23
N GLU A 93 -7.38 21.77 -1.83
CA GLU A 93 -7.40 20.33 -1.56
C GLU A 93 -7.67 20.05 -0.09
N ASN A 94 -8.44 18.99 0.14
CA ASN A 94 -8.93 18.60 1.46
C ASN A 94 -8.77 17.11 1.76
N GLY A 95 -7.96 16.38 0.94
CA GLY A 95 -7.79 14.95 1.06
C GLY A 95 -8.91 14.11 0.44
N ALA A 96 -9.78 14.73 -0.38
CA ALA A 96 -10.75 13.95 -1.15
C ALA A 96 -10.05 13.03 -2.16
N ALA A 97 -10.66 11.88 -2.47
CA ALA A 97 -10.12 10.90 -3.41
C ALA A 97 -9.87 11.46 -4.84
N SER A 98 -10.50 12.59 -5.17
CA SER A 98 -10.29 13.30 -6.44
C SER A 98 -9.09 14.24 -6.44
N ASN A 99 -8.46 14.49 -5.29
CA ASN A 99 -7.27 15.33 -5.22
C ASN A 99 -6.06 14.60 -5.80
N LYS A 100 -5.11 15.36 -6.31
CA LYS A 100 -3.84 14.82 -6.81
C LYS A 100 -2.78 14.87 -5.72
N LEU A 101 -1.90 13.89 -5.73
CA LEU A 101 -0.75 13.88 -4.83
C LEU A 101 0.35 14.76 -5.44
N ASP A 102 0.88 15.71 -4.67
CA ASP A 102 1.97 16.60 -5.09
C ASP A 102 3.35 15.96 -4.85
N CYS A 103 3.42 14.92 -4.03
CA CYS A 103 4.62 14.12 -3.85
C CYS A 103 4.25 12.68 -3.45
N GLY A 104 5.23 11.77 -3.50
CA GLY A 104 5.05 10.40 -3.05
C GLY A 104 4.82 10.33 -1.53
N ILE A 105 4.02 9.35 -1.11
CA ILE A 105 3.82 9.08 0.31
C ILE A 105 3.81 7.59 0.59
N GLY A 106 4.37 7.19 1.72
CA GLY A 106 4.32 5.82 2.20
C GLY A 106 4.40 5.75 3.71
N ARG A 107 3.84 4.69 4.27
CA ARG A 107 3.88 4.41 5.71
C ARG A 107 4.56 3.07 5.99
N ILE A 108 5.41 3.07 7.01
CA ILE A 108 5.91 1.85 7.65
C ILE A 108 5.14 1.68 8.95
N PRO A 109 4.18 0.75 9.02
CA PRO A 109 3.29 0.59 10.17
C PRO A 109 3.99 -0.20 11.29
N ALA A 110 5.00 0.39 11.92
CA ALA A 110 5.72 -0.21 13.02
C ALA A 110 5.22 0.34 14.35
N SER A 111 4.68 -0.52 15.20
CA SER A 111 4.10 -0.17 16.50
C SER A 111 5.14 -0.19 17.63
N ASN A 112 6.35 -0.66 17.37
CA ASN A 112 7.44 -0.74 18.34
C ASN A 112 8.81 -0.82 17.66
N ALA A 113 9.87 -0.69 18.46
CA ALA A 113 11.24 -0.68 17.94
C ALA A 113 11.65 -2.00 17.27
N SER A 114 11.16 -3.15 17.75
CA SER A 114 11.48 -4.46 17.17
C SER A 114 10.88 -4.62 15.76
N GLU A 115 9.64 -4.18 15.57
CA GLU A 115 8.99 -4.17 14.26
C GLU A 115 9.68 -3.21 13.30
N ALA A 116 10.04 -2.02 13.79
CA ALA A 116 10.79 -1.04 13.01
C ALA A 116 12.14 -1.61 12.56
N GLU A 117 12.89 -2.27 13.43
CA GLU A 117 14.15 -2.91 13.12
C GLU A 117 13.98 -4.06 12.11
N ALA A 118 12.97 -4.91 12.30
CA ALA A 118 12.65 -5.98 11.37
C ALA A 118 12.34 -5.44 9.96
N TYR A 119 11.58 -4.34 9.88
CA TYR A 119 11.25 -3.70 8.61
C TYR A 119 12.50 -3.12 7.92
N VAL A 120 13.35 -2.42 8.68
CA VAL A 120 14.61 -1.87 8.16
C VAL A 120 15.53 -2.98 7.67
N ASN A 121 15.63 -4.09 8.41
CA ASN A 121 16.43 -5.24 8.02
C ASN A 121 15.89 -5.90 6.75
N LYS A 122 14.56 -6.02 6.61
CA LYS A 122 13.92 -6.47 5.38
C LYS A 122 14.27 -5.57 4.18
N LEU A 123 14.18 -4.25 4.35
CA LEU A 123 14.56 -3.30 3.29
C LEU A 123 16.04 -3.40 2.91
N LYS A 124 16.92 -3.52 3.91
CA LYS A 124 18.35 -3.73 3.65
C LYS A 124 18.60 -5.01 2.85
N GLY A 125 17.97 -6.12 3.26
CA GLY A 125 18.03 -7.38 2.52
C GLY A 125 17.47 -7.26 1.09
N TYR A 126 16.38 -6.51 0.92
CA TYR A 126 15.76 -6.31 -0.39
C TYR A 126 16.65 -5.52 -1.37
N VAL A 127 17.35 -4.48 -0.88
CA VAL A 127 18.20 -3.62 -1.73
C VAL A 127 19.65 -4.08 -1.78
N ALA A 128 20.09 -4.93 -0.84
CA ALA A 128 21.43 -5.46 -0.84
C ALA A 128 21.65 -6.30 -2.11
N ALA A 129 22.58 -5.87 -2.94
CA ALA A 129 23.07 -6.70 -4.03
C ALA A 129 23.98 -7.77 -3.41
N ASN A 130 23.41 -8.89 -3.00
CA ASN A 130 24.21 -10.05 -2.65
C ASN A 130 24.73 -10.67 -3.94
N THR A 131 25.81 -10.13 -4.44
CA THR A 131 26.67 -10.87 -5.34
C THR A 131 27.47 -11.84 -4.49
N SER A 132 27.29 -13.14 -4.73
CA SER A 132 28.28 -14.11 -4.28
C SER A 132 29.69 -13.62 -4.64
N PRO A 133 30.68 -13.80 -3.79
CA PRO A 133 32.07 -13.56 -4.16
C PRO A 133 32.51 -14.32 -5.42
N SER A 134 31.79 -15.37 -5.80
CA SER A 134 32.01 -16.16 -7.03
C SER A 134 31.25 -15.63 -8.25
N GLY A 135 30.37 -14.64 -8.10
CA GLY A 135 29.55 -14.11 -9.21
C GLY A 135 28.40 -15.02 -9.65
N ASP A 136 28.16 -16.12 -8.95
CA ASP A 136 27.08 -17.03 -9.28
C ASP A 136 25.73 -16.48 -8.76
N ALA A 137 24.69 -16.57 -9.59
CA ALA A 137 23.35 -16.26 -9.19
C ALA A 137 22.85 -17.31 -8.18
N TYR A 138 22.46 -16.88 -6.98
CA TYR A 138 21.88 -17.78 -6.01
C TYR A 138 20.54 -18.31 -6.49
N CYS A 139 20.38 -19.63 -6.40
CA CYS A 139 19.08 -20.24 -6.52
C CYS A 139 18.22 -19.92 -5.29
N ILE A 140 16.93 -19.65 -5.52
CA ILE A 140 15.93 -19.52 -4.48
C ILE A 140 15.90 -20.84 -3.70
N GLY A 141 16.24 -20.82 -2.44
CA GLY A 141 16.26 -22.02 -1.59
C GLY A 141 17.29 -22.00 -0.47
N ASP A 142 18.24 -21.10 -0.53
CA ASP A 142 19.12 -20.85 0.61
C ASP A 142 18.54 -19.66 1.39
N GLU A 143 17.93 -19.94 2.51
CA GLU A 143 17.10 -19.00 3.28
C GLU A 143 17.84 -17.77 3.81
N THR A 144 19.10 -17.64 3.53
CA THR A 144 19.91 -16.72 4.29
C THR A 144 20.33 -15.46 3.57
N GLU A 145 20.34 -15.35 2.22
CA GLU A 145 21.19 -14.27 1.75
C GLU A 145 20.86 -13.55 0.43
N SER A 146 19.88 -13.92 -0.37
CA SER A 146 19.66 -13.18 -1.61
C SER A 146 18.22 -12.73 -1.84
N SER A 147 18.04 -11.41 -1.89
CA SER A 147 16.81 -10.80 -2.40
C SER A 147 16.71 -10.82 -3.93
N PHE A 148 17.69 -11.39 -4.63
CA PHE A 148 17.68 -11.53 -6.09
C PHE A 148 17.11 -12.89 -6.52
N GLY A 149 16.17 -12.84 -7.47
CA GLY A 149 15.56 -14.04 -8.02
C GLY A 149 14.64 -13.69 -9.19
N GLN A 150 14.18 -14.70 -9.91
CA GLN A 150 13.25 -14.52 -11.04
C GLN A 150 11.96 -13.83 -10.65
N TRP A 151 11.56 -13.92 -9.38
CA TRP A 151 10.39 -13.24 -8.83
C TRP A 151 10.42 -11.71 -9.06
N ARG A 152 11.61 -11.09 -9.18
CA ARG A 152 11.76 -9.67 -9.49
C ARG A 152 11.35 -9.29 -10.91
N ASN A 153 11.09 -10.27 -11.76
CA ASN A 153 10.61 -10.07 -13.10
C ASN A 153 9.13 -10.43 -13.26
N ILE A 154 8.48 -10.88 -12.18
CA ILE A 154 7.08 -11.33 -12.22
C ILE A 154 6.15 -10.24 -11.68
N LEU A 155 5.16 -9.89 -12.47
CA LEU A 155 4.04 -9.04 -12.07
C LEU A 155 2.78 -9.90 -12.02
N THR A 156 2.08 -9.88 -10.89
CA THR A 156 0.87 -10.68 -10.68
C THR A 156 -0.34 -9.77 -10.61
N PHE A 157 -1.33 -10.06 -11.44
CA PHE A 157 -2.61 -9.37 -11.53
C PHE A 157 -3.70 -10.30 -11.02
N ILE A 158 -4.45 -9.82 -10.04
CA ILE A 158 -5.54 -10.56 -9.40
C ILE A 158 -6.81 -9.74 -9.57
N SER A 159 -7.89 -10.36 -9.99
CA SER A 159 -9.22 -9.75 -9.97
C SER A 159 -10.20 -10.60 -9.18
N ASP A 160 -11.14 -9.92 -8.53
CA ASP A 160 -12.35 -10.52 -7.98
C ASP A 160 -13.19 -11.13 -9.10
N ASP A 161 -14.12 -12.00 -8.73
CA ASP A 161 -15.10 -12.56 -9.66
C ASP A 161 -16.22 -11.56 -10.00
N GLN A 162 -17.01 -11.94 -10.98
CA GLN A 162 -18.26 -11.29 -11.32
C GLN A 162 -19.37 -12.01 -10.56
N ASP A 163 -19.96 -11.38 -9.56
CA ASP A 163 -21.16 -11.91 -8.94
C ASP A 163 -22.28 -12.05 -9.99
N GLY A 164 -22.88 -13.23 -10.05
CA GLY A 164 -23.81 -13.63 -11.12
C GLY A 164 -25.14 -12.88 -11.19
N ASP A 165 -25.29 -11.75 -10.51
CA ASP A 165 -26.49 -10.92 -10.51
C ASP A 165 -26.57 -9.94 -11.70
N GLY A 166 -25.57 -9.96 -12.60
CA GLY A 166 -25.59 -9.23 -13.87
C GLY A 166 -25.36 -7.73 -13.73
N LEU A 167 -24.77 -7.29 -12.63
CA LEU A 167 -24.41 -5.88 -12.46
C LEU A 167 -23.14 -5.56 -13.26
N ALA A 168 -23.30 -4.73 -14.29
CA ALA A 168 -22.24 -4.40 -15.24
C ALA A 168 -20.99 -3.75 -14.59
N PHE A 169 -21.09 -3.26 -13.36
CA PHE A 169 -19.95 -2.65 -12.68
C PHE A 169 -18.97 -3.68 -12.11
N GLU A 170 -19.35 -4.94 -11.94
CA GLU A 170 -18.45 -6.00 -11.44
C GLU A 170 -17.49 -6.52 -12.52
N GLN A 171 -17.89 -6.45 -13.80
CA GLN A 171 -16.99 -6.71 -14.93
C GLN A 171 -15.78 -5.78 -14.93
N VAL A 172 -15.90 -4.60 -14.34
CA VAL A 172 -14.82 -3.60 -14.23
C VAL A 172 -13.59 -4.16 -13.51
N HIS A 173 -13.74 -5.07 -12.57
CA HIS A 173 -12.61 -5.65 -11.83
C HIS A 173 -11.68 -6.43 -12.76
N LEU A 174 -12.26 -7.38 -13.51
CA LEU A 174 -11.52 -8.19 -14.45
C LEU A 174 -10.99 -7.34 -15.62
N GLU A 175 -11.85 -6.54 -16.24
CA GLU A 175 -11.48 -5.72 -17.40
C GLU A 175 -10.34 -4.75 -17.05
N THR A 176 -10.43 -4.06 -15.91
CA THR A 176 -9.37 -3.13 -15.48
C THR A 176 -8.06 -3.87 -15.19
N SER A 177 -8.13 -5.03 -14.52
CA SER A 177 -6.95 -5.83 -14.23
C SER A 177 -6.28 -6.35 -15.50
N ASP A 178 -7.09 -6.77 -16.47
CA ASP A 178 -6.62 -7.29 -17.76
C ASP A 178 -6.03 -6.19 -18.65
N ASP A 179 -6.68 -5.03 -18.73
CA ASP A 179 -6.18 -3.85 -19.45
C ASP A 179 -4.84 -3.36 -18.90
N MET A 180 -4.67 -3.39 -17.56
CA MET A 180 -3.39 -3.06 -16.94
C MET A 180 -2.31 -4.07 -17.33
N ALA A 181 -2.61 -5.37 -17.26
CA ALA A 181 -1.69 -6.42 -17.63
C ALA A 181 -1.30 -6.33 -19.13
N ASP A 182 -2.25 -6.09 -20.01
CA ASP A 182 -2.01 -5.92 -21.44
C ASP A 182 -1.19 -4.66 -21.75
N SER A 183 -1.41 -3.58 -21.00
CA SER A 183 -0.58 -2.38 -21.10
C SER A 183 0.87 -2.67 -20.71
N VAL A 184 1.09 -3.43 -19.66
CA VAL A 184 2.44 -3.85 -19.27
C VAL A 184 3.04 -4.77 -20.34
N ALA A 185 2.30 -5.76 -20.84
CA ALA A 185 2.78 -6.64 -21.90
C ALA A 185 3.23 -5.85 -23.16
N LYS A 186 2.49 -4.80 -23.48
CA LYS A 186 2.76 -3.94 -24.64
C LYS A 186 3.97 -3.03 -24.47
N TYR A 187 4.09 -2.38 -23.31
CA TYR A 187 5.09 -1.33 -23.11
C TYR A 187 6.33 -1.81 -22.35
N HIS A 188 6.21 -2.92 -21.63
CA HIS A 188 7.27 -3.50 -20.80
C HIS A 188 7.35 -5.03 -20.98
N PRO A 189 7.60 -5.53 -22.21
CA PRO A 189 7.52 -6.95 -22.54
C PRO A 189 8.61 -7.82 -21.90
N SER A 190 9.52 -7.23 -21.14
CA SER A 190 10.54 -7.96 -20.37
C SER A 190 10.01 -8.56 -19.08
N TYR A 191 8.84 -8.14 -18.62
CA TYR A 191 8.23 -8.72 -17.42
C TYR A 191 7.40 -9.97 -17.76
N ASP A 192 7.46 -10.94 -16.86
CA ASP A 192 6.59 -12.12 -16.89
C ASP A 192 5.29 -11.78 -16.15
N LEU A 193 4.16 -11.95 -16.80
CA LEU A 193 2.85 -11.62 -16.25
C LEU A 193 2.12 -12.88 -15.80
N VAL A 194 1.60 -12.85 -14.58
CA VAL A 194 0.74 -13.90 -14.01
C VAL A 194 -0.63 -13.29 -13.76
N LYS A 195 -1.66 -13.84 -14.40
CA LYS A 195 -3.05 -13.42 -14.27
C LYS A 195 -3.80 -14.46 -13.43
N LEU A 196 -4.29 -14.08 -12.27
CA LEU A 196 -5.07 -14.91 -11.33
C LEU A 196 -6.45 -14.27 -11.15
N TYR A 197 -7.30 -14.44 -12.14
CA TYR A 197 -8.66 -13.90 -12.13
C TYR A 197 -9.60 -14.96 -11.56
N MET A 198 -10.43 -14.59 -10.57
CA MET A 198 -11.28 -15.56 -9.87
C MET A 198 -12.25 -16.26 -10.80
N ASP A 199 -12.76 -15.58 -11.83
CA ASP A 199 -13.61 -16.20 -12.86
C ASP A 199 -12.97 -17.36 -13.63
N ALA A 200 -11.65 -17.51 -13.61
CA ALA A 200 -10.95 -18.63 -14.24
C ALA A 200 -10.93 -19.89 -13.37
N PHE A 201 -11.36 -19.81 -12.13
CA PHE A 201 -11.35 -20.92 -11.18
C PHE A 201 -12.76 -21.45 -10.93
N LYS A 202 -12.85 -22.68 -10.44
CA LYS A 202 -14.14 -23.30 -10.13
C LYS A 202 -14.69 -22.76 -8.83
N GLN A 203 -15.86 -22.13 -8.92
CA GLN A 203 -16.64 -21.71 -7.76
C GLN A 203 -17.26 -22.89 -7.02
N THR A 204 -17.25 -22.86 -5.71
CA THR A 204 -17.91 -23.79 -4.82
C THR A 204 -18.86 -23.04 -3.90
N VAL A 205 -20.13 -23.44 -3.91
CA VAL A 205 -21.16 -22.82 -3.05
C VAL A 205 -21.21 -23.56 -1.71
N THR A 206 -21.10 -22.83 -0.63
CA THR A 206 -21.16 -23.35 0.74
C THR A 206 -22.23 -22.60 1.55
N PRO A 207 -22.68 -23.13 2.71
CA PRO A 207 -23.57 -22.38 3.59
C PRO A 207 -22.98 -21.05 4.11
N GLY A 208 -21.68 -20.86 3.99
CA GLY A 208 -20.97 -19.64 4.38
C GLY A 208 -20.69 -18.68 3.23
N GLY A 209 -21.24 -18.94 2.04
CA GLY A 209 -21.04 -18.16 0.83
C GLY A 209 -20.34 -18.94 -0.28
N GLU A 210 -20.06 -18.25 -1.34
CA GLU A 210 -19.30 -18.73 -2.49
C GLU A 210 -17.80 -18.71 -2.19
N ARG A 211 -17.04 -19.62 -2.81
CA ARG A 211 -15.60 -19.77 -2.58
C ARG A 211 -14.87 -20.23 -3.83
N TYR A 212 -13.69 -19.70 -4.05
CA TYR A 212 -12.76 -20.09 -5.11
C TYR A 212 -11.50 -20.73 -4.52
N ASN A 213 -11.66 -21.89 -3.89
CA ASN A 213 -10.58 -22.56 -3.15
C ASN A 213 -9.30 -22.77 -3.98
N GLU A 214 -9.43 -23.10 -5.27
CA GLU A 214 -8.27 -23.27 -6.15
C GLU A 214 -7.60 -21.93 -6.46
N GLY A 215 -8.38 -20.85 -6.61
CA GLY A 215 -7.90 -19.49 -6.81
C GLY A 215 -7.14 -18.99 -5.58
N ALA A 216 -7.72 -19.14 -4.41
CA ALA A 216 -7.10 -18.76 -3.14
C ALA A 216 -5.76 -19.50 -2.93
N GLU A 217 -5.70 -20.79 -3.27
CA GLU A 217 -4.46 -21.57 -3.17
C GLU A 217 -3.42 -21.11 -4.22
N ALA A 218 -3.84 -20.81 -5.44
CA ALA A 218 -2.97 -20.28 -6.48
C ALA A 218 -2.35 -18.93 -6.06
N ILE A 219 -3.13 -18.04 -5.43
CA ILE A 219 -2.65 -16.77 -4.88
C ILE A 219 -1.59 -17.03 -3.79
N LYS A 220 -1.88 -17.90 -2.83
CA LYS A 220 -0.92 -18.25 -1.77
C LYS A 220 0.39 -18.78 -2.32
N GLN A 221 0.32 -19.72 -3.26
CA GLN A 221 1.50 -20.27 -3.92
C GLN A 221 2.28 -19.19 -4.67
N ARG A 222 1.58 -18.28 -5.35
CA ARG A 222 2.22 -17.17 -6.05
C ARG A 222 2.97 -16.23 -5.09
N VAL A 223 2.33 -15.86 -3.98
CA VAL A 223 2.97 -15.03 -2.94
C VAL A 223 4.19 -15.73 -2.33
N GLN A 224 4.09 -17.02 -2.05
CA GLN A 224 5.23 -17.81 -1.54
C GLN A 224 6.39 -17.88 -2.53
N ASN A 225 6.09 -18.02 -3.82
CA ASN A 225 7.11 -18.06 -4.88
C ASN A 225 7.66 -16.67 -5.22
N GLY A 226 7.06 -15.61 -4.72
CA GLY A 226 7.45 -14.22 -4.89
C GLY A 226 6.98 -13.58 -6.20
N SER A 227 6.70 -12.29 -6.15
CA SER A 227 6.42 -11.41 -7.28
C SER A 227 7.01 -10.05 -6.99
N LEU A 228 7.46 -9.33 -8.03
CA LEU A 228 7.90 -7.94 -7.89
C LEU A 228 6.76 -7.04 -7.46
N LEU A 229 5.59 -7.26 -8.08
CA LEU A 229 4.36 -6.53 -7.80
C LEU A 229 3.19 -7.51 -7.79
N VAL A 230 2.30 -7.33 -6.84
CA VAL A 230 0.99 -7.97 -6.82
C VAL A 230 -0.06 -6.88 -6.81
N THR A 231 -0.93 -6.88 -7.81
CA THR A 231 -2.06 -5.95 -7.93
C THR A 231 -3.34 -6.73 -7.74
N TYR A 232 -4.23 -6.22 -6.90
CA TYR A 232 -5.58 -6.76 -6.70
C TYR A 232 -6.60 -5.68 -7.03
N ILE A 233 -7.61 -6.03 -7.82
CA ILE A 233 -8.77 -5.20 -8.12
C ILE A 233 -10.03 -5.99 -7.80
N GLY A 234 -10.82 -5.50 -6.86
CA GLY A 234 -12.02 -6.20 -6.38
C GLY A 234 -12.50 -5.69 -5.03
N HIS A 235 -13.44 -6.40 -4.47
CA HIS A 235 -13.98 -6.10 -3.15
C HIS A 235 -12.97 -6.41 -2.05
N GLY A 236 -13.12 -5.73 -0.93
CA GLY A 236 -12.29 -5.96 0.25
C GLY A 236 -13.06 -5.73 1.53
N GLY A 237 -12.70 -6.45 2.55
CA GLY A 237 -13.25 -6.32 3.89
C GLY A 237 -12.17 -6.33 4.96
N HIS A 238 -12.57 -6.13 6.20
CA HIS A 238 -11.64 -6.11 7.34
C HIS A 238 -10.98 -7.47 7.64
N LYS A 239 -11.39 -8.53 6.97
CA LYS A 239 -10.84 -9.89 7.16
C LYS A 239 -10.10 -10.44 5.95
N GLY A 240 -10.20 -9.80 4.79
CA GLY A 240 -9.58 -10.30 3.56
C GLY A 240 -10.00 -9.54 2.32
N PHE A 241 -9.51 -10.03 1.21
CA PHE A 241 -9.87 -9.61 -0.13
C PHE A 241 -10.98 -10.51 -0.66
N ALA A 242 -11.84 -9.99 -1.54
CA ALA A 242 -12.99 -10.69 -2.09
C ALA A 242 -13.96 -11.20 -1.00
N HIS A 243 -14.75 -12.18 -1.33
CA HIS A 243 -15.60 -12.92 -0.40
C HIS A 243 -14.89 -14.18 0.17
N GLU A 244 -13.61 -14.34 -0.11
CA GLU A 244 -12.76 -15.50 0.14
C GLU A 244 -12.07 -15.50 1.53
#